data_edab10337550989ea0e48fcca4aff818
#
_entry.id   edab10337550989ea0e48fcca4aff818
#
_cell.length_a   1.000
_cell.length_b   1.000
_cell.length_c   1.000
_cell.angle_alpha   90.00
_cell.angle_beta   90.00
_cell.angle_gamma   90.00
#
_symmetry.space_group_name_H-M   'P 1'
#
loop_
_entity.id
_entity.type
_entity.pdbx_description
1 polymer ?
#
loop_
_entity_poly.entity_id
_entity_poly.type
_entity_poly.pdbx_seq_one_letter_code
_entity_poly.pdbx_strand_id
1 'polypeptide(L)'
;MTDFFKGIPQVQYEGPQTDNEFAFRHYNRDEMVMGKSLKEHLRFAVAYWHSFAWEGGDPFGGRTFDRPWFGSQMALAKLKADVAFEMFDILSVPYFCFHDVDMRPEGRNFAENTRNLEEMVEYFALKMENSETRLLWGTANLFSHRRFMAGAATNPDPDVFAFSAATIKSCMDATVKLDGENYVLWGGREGYETLLNTDLARERAQAGRMLQMAVEYKHKIGFKGAILIEPKPQEPTKHQYDYDVATVYGFLKDFGLEQEVKVNIEQGHAILAGHSFEHELALARALGVFGSIDMNRNDYQSGWDTDQFPNNVPETALAYYEVLKAGGFTTGGTNFDAKLRRQSLDPEDLILAHLGAMDSCAAGLKAAAAMLADGRLEAARTERYAGWDSPEGQALLHSDLAQISARVLAEDINPEPTSGRQERLENLVNRFL
;
A
#
# COMPACT_ATOMS: atom_id res chain seq x y z
N MET A 1 25.71 -15.18 6.45
CA MET A 1 25.78 -14.04 5.51
C MET A 1 26.06 -14.61 4.12
N THR A 2 25.34 -14.12 3.15
CA THR A 2 25.62 -14.46 1.75
C THR A 2 26.80 -13.61 1.26
N ASP A 3 27.38 -13.95 0.10
CA ASP A 3 28.42 -13.10 -0.48
C ASP A 3 27.83 -11.93 -1.32
N PHE A 4 26.50 -11.80 -1.38
CA PHE A 4 25.84 -10.85 -2.29
C PHE A 4 26.01 -9.38 -1.85
N PHE A 5 25.89 -9.10 -0.57
CA PHE A 5 26.12 -7.76 0.00
C PHE A 5 27.48 -7.60 0.66
N LYS A 6 28.47 -8.40 0.23
CA LYS A 6 29.80 -8.39 0.82
C LYS A 6 30.47 -7.02 0.73
N GLY A 7 30.86 -6.50 1.88
CA GLY A 7 31.52 -5.19 1.98
C GLY A 7 30.58 -4.01 2.21
N ILE A 8 29.26 -4.21 2.13
CA ILE A 8 28.28 -3.18 2.46
C ILE A 8 28.14 -3.14 4.00
N PRO A 9 28.31 -2.00 4.63
CA PRO A 9 28.17 -1.85 6.08
C PRO A 9 26.69 -1.87 6.50
N GLN A 10 26.43 -2.15 7.77
CA GLN A 10 25.12 -1.92 8.35
C GLN A 10 24.80 -0.42 8.32
N VAL A 11 23.63 -0.07 7.80
CA VAL A 11 23.17 1.32 7.71
C VAL A 11 22.75 1.83 9.09
N GLN A 12 23.28 2.99 9.50
CA GLN A 12 22.96 3.64 10.76
C GLN A 12 22.64 5.12 10.57
N TYR A 13 21.96 5.72 11.55
CA TYR A 13 21.69 7.15 11.53
C TYR A 13 22.95 7.93 11.93
N GLU A 14 23.35 8.87 11.08
CA GLU A 14 24.49 9.78 11.33
C GLU A 14 24.08 11.26 11.30
N GLY A 15 22.85 11.56 10.90
CA GLY A 15 22.32 12.91 10.84
C GLY A 15 22.48 13.60 9.48
N PRO A 16 21.83 14.77 9.30
CA PRO A 16 21.65 15.39 7.98
C PRO A 16 22.93 15.93 7.35
N GLN A 17 24.03 16.01 8.09
CA GLN A 17 25.32 16.53 7.61
C GLN A 17 26.31 15.43 7.22
N THR A 18 25.94 14.16 7.30
CA THR A 18 26.84 13.06 6.92
C THR A 18 27.11 13.02 5.43
N ASP A 19 28.35 12.76 5.06
CA ASP A 19 28.79 12.46 3.69
C ASP A 19 28.82 10.94 3.42
N ASN A 20 28.51 10.12 4.42
CA ASN A 20 28.44 8.67 4.27
C ASN A 20 27.17 8.28 3.50
N GLU A 21 27.32 7.72 2.30
CA GLU A 21 26.20 7.31 1.45
C GLU A 21 25.42 6.11 2.01
N PHE A 22 26.04 5.31 2.91
CA PHE A 22 25.40 4.19 3.61
C PHE A 22 24.92 4.58 5.03
N ALA A 23 24.52 5.81 5.24
CA ALA A 23 23.98 6.28 6.52
C ALA A 23 22.66 7.03 6.33
N PHE A 24 21.73 6.83 7.26
CA PHE A 24 20.51 7.62 7.32
C PHE A 24 20.80 9.06 7.74
N ARG A 25 20.20 10.00 7.02
CA ARG A 25 20.24 11.44 7.32
C ARG A 25 19.04 11.92 8.11
N HIS A 26 17.89 11.27 7.91
CA HIS A 26 16.61 11.69 8.50
C HIS A 26 15.95 10.58 9.32
N TYR A 27 16.18 9.31 9.00
CA TYR A 27 15.60 8.17 9.71
C TYR A 27 16.45 7.76 10.91
N ASN A 28 16.17 8.36 12.06
CA ASN A 28 16.60 7.83 13.35
C ASN A 28 15.46 7.00 13.95
N ARG A 29 15.54 5.66 13.87
CA ARG A 29 14.46 4.74 14.21
C ARG A 29 13.85 4.97 15.59
N ASP A 30 14.65 5.41 16.54
CA ASP A 30 14.26 5.61 17.95
C ASP A 30 13.90 7.07 18.28
N GLU A 31 14.00 7.99 17.31
CA GLU A 31 13.59 9.39 17.48
C GLU A 31 12.10 9.48 17.75
N MET A 32 11.73 10.15 18.84
CA MET A 32 10.35 10.29 19.27
C MET A 32 9.68 11.47 18.58
N VAL A 33 8.56 11.20 17.90
CA VAL A 33 7.69 12.17 17.23
C VAL A 33 6.28 11.93 17.71
N MET A 34 5.59 12.94 18.22
CA MET A 34 4.20 12.85 18.70
C MET A 34 3.92 11.62 19.61
N GLY A 35 4.91 11.27 20.46
CA GLY A 35 4.74 10.21 21.46
C GLY A 35 5.02 8.79 21.01
N LYS A 36 5.44 8.58 19.74
CA LYS A 36 5.90 7.29 19.21
C LYS A 36 7.26 7.46 18.55
N SER A 37 8.04 6.39 18.45
CA SER A 37 9.28 6.39 17.67
C SER A 37 9.01 6.45 16.15
N LEU A 38 9.98 6.89 15.35
CA LEU A 38 9.86 6.86 13.89
C LEU A 38 9.63 5.43 13.38
N LYS A 39 10.24 4.42 14.01
CA LYS A 39 10.00 3.00 13.68
C LYS A 39 8.52 2.63 13.86
N GLU A 40 7.90 3.06 14.96
CA GLU A 40 6.49 2.77 15.26
C GLU A 40 5.52 3.55 14.36
N HIS A 41 5.89 4.77 13.94
CA HIS A 41 5.08 5.53 13.01
C HIS A 41 5.13 4.99 11.58
N LEU A 42 6.35 4.71 11.08
CA LEU A 42 6.59 4.44 9.67
C LEU A 42 6.37 2.97 9.31
N ARG A 43 6.71 2.04 10.22
CA ARG A 43 6.50 0.59 10.05
C ARG A 43 6.92 0.11 8.66
N PHE A 44 8.15 0.48 8.26
CA PHE A 44 8.68 0.19 6.92
C PHE A 44 8.70 -1.30 6.59
N ALA A 45 8.24 -1.64 5.39
CA ALA A 45 8.31 -2.98 4.85
C ALA A 45 8.98 -3.00 3.47
N VAL A 46 9.63 -4.10 3.16
CA VAL A 46 10.22 -4.36 1.84
C VAL A 46 9.29 -5.26 1.03
N ALA A 47 8.99 -4.85 -0.19
CA ALA A 47 8.30 -5.66 -1.17
C ALA A 47 9.23 -6.77 -1.71
N TYR A 48 8.96 -8.02 -1.32
CA TYR A 48 9.81 -9.15 -1.66
C TYR A 48 9.87 -9.40 -3.17
N TRP A 49 8.77 -9.18 -3.90
CA TRP A 49 8.68 -9.37 -5.34
C TRP A 49 9.57 -8.41 -6.11
N HIS A 50 9.48 -7.12 -5.86
CA HIS A 50 10.27 -6.11 -6.56
C HIS A 50 11.76 -6.19 -6.23
N SER A 51 12.08 -6.46 -4.96
CA SER A 51 13.47 -6.48 -4.50
C SER A 51 14.22 -7.74 -4.91
N PHE A 52 13.54 -8.90 -4.91
CA PHE A 52 14.24 -10.20 -5.04
C PHE A 52 13.70 -11.10 -6.16
N ALA A 53 12.50 -10.89 -6.69
CA ALA A 53 11.94 -11.70 -7.77
C ALA A 53 11.92 -11.01 -9.13
N TRP A 54 11.89 -9.68 -9.18
CA TRP A 54 11.91 -8.95 -10.44
C TRP A 54 13.27 -9.02 -11.14
N GLU A 55 13.24 -9.35 -12.44
CA GLU A 55 14.45 -9.59 -13.25
C GLU A 55 14.92 -8.36 -14.04
N GLY A 56 14.33 -7.19 -13.85
CA GLY A 56 14.65 -5.96 -14.59
C GLY A 56 13.97 -5.85 -15.94
N GLY A 57 12.98 -6.72 -16.24
CA GLY A 57 12.18 -6.64 -17.47
C GLY A 57 11.10 -5.57 -17.41
N ASP A 58 10.65 -5.12 -18.59
CA ASP A 58 9.50 -4.25 -18.80
C ASP A 58 8.77 -4.64 -20.10
N PRO A 59 7.65 -4.02 -20.48
CA PRO A 59 6.94 -4.36 -21.71
C PRO A 59 7.77 -4.20 -23.00
N PHE A 60 8.89 -3.51 -22.94
CA PHE A 60 9.75 -3.15 -24.08
C PHE A 60 11.10 -3.85 -24.08
N GLY A 61 11.46 -4.55 -23.01
CA GLY A 61 12.73 -5.23 -22.88
C GLY A 61 12.77 -6.31 -21.81
N GLY A 62 13.54 -7.37 -22.09
CA GLY A 62 13.71 -8.48 -21.17
C GLY A 62 14.64 -8.20 -20.00
N ARG A 63 15.02 -9.27 -19.34
CA ARG A 63 15.87 -9.31 -18.13
C ARG A 63 17.15 -8.48 -18.28
N THR A 64 17.49 -7.71 -17.25
CA THR A 64 18.75 -6.99 -17.11
C THR A 64 19.55 -7.41 -15.87
N PHE A 65 18.91 -8.00 -14.87
CA PHE A 65 19.59 -8.43 -13.65
C PHE A 65 20.07 -9.88 -13.74
N ASP A 66 21.29 -10.12 -13.27
CA ASP A 66 21.82 -11.45 -12.98
C ASP A 66 21.94 -11.62 -11.47
N ARG A 67 20.98 -12.31 -10.88
CA ARG A 67 20.96 -12.57 -9.44
C ARG A 67 21.23 -14.08 -9.21
N PRO A 68 22.07 -14.46 -8.22
CA PRO A 68 22.48 -15.86 -8.02
C PRO A 68 21.34 -16.80 -7.60
N TRP A 69 20.21 -16.25 -7.20
CA TRP A 69 19.03 -17.01 -6.78
C TRP A 69 17.95 -17.15 -7.86
N PHE A 70 18.16 -16.62 -9.07
CA PHE A 70 17.19 -16.79 -10.16
C PHE A 70 17.16 -18.23 -10.66
N GLY A 71 16.00 -18.87 -10.58
CA GLY A 71 15.73 -20.23 -11.00
C GLY A 71 14.56 -20.86 -10.26
N SER A 72 14.22 -22.09 -10.66
CA SER A 72 13.03 -22.80 -10.18
C SER A 72 13.32 -23.86 -9.10
N GLN A 73 14.51 -23.88 -8.54
CA GLN A 73 14.91 -24.87 -7.54
C GLN A 73 14.64 -24.37 -6.12
N MET A 74 14.18 -25.24 -5.23
CA MET A 74 13.94 -24.91 -3.83
C MET A 74 15.18 -24.33 -3.13
N ALA A 75 16.37 -24.85 -3.45
CA ALA A 75 17.61 -24.30 -2.91
C ALA A 75 17.85 -22.83 -3.29
N LEU A 76 17.44 -22.42 -4.49
CA LEU A 76 17.54 -21.03 -4.95
C LEU A 76 16.48 -20.13 -4.29
N ALA A 77 15.29 -20.65 -4.03
CA ALA A 77 14.28 -19.92 -3.24
C ALA A 77 14.77 -19.68 -1.80
N LYS A 78 15.44 -20.66 -1.19
CA LYS A 78 16.05 -20.50 0.14
C LYS A 78 17.22 -19.51 0.12
N LEU A 79 18.08 -19.55 -0.91
CA LEU A 79 19.16 -18.56 -1.10
C LEU A 79 18.60 -17.15 -1.25
N LYS A 80 17.49 -16.98 -2.00
CA LYS A 80 16.78 -15.70 -2.13
C LYS A 80 16.32 -15.17 -0.77
N ALA A 81 15.74 -16.03 0.07
CA ALA A 81 15.35 -15.68 1.43
C ALA A 81 16.56 -15.31 2.29
N ASP A 82 17.70 -16.02 2.16
CA ASP A 82 18.93 -15.69 2.89
C ASP A 82 19.42 -14.28 2.56
N VAL A 83 19.46 -13.93 1.26
CA VAL A 83 19.83 -12.59 0.80
C VAL A 83 18.85 -11.52 1.27
N ALA A 84 17.56 -11.84 1.23
CA ALA A 84 16.53 -10.90 1.69
C ALA A 84 16.69 -10.55 3.18
N PHE A 85 16.84 -11.56 4.03
CA PHE A 85 17.04 -11.31 5.47
C PHE A 85 18.36 -10.60 5.77
N GLU A 86 19.43 -10.87 5.00
CA GLU A 86 20.68 -10.10 5.10
C GLU A 86 20.46 -8.60 4.78
N MET A 87 19.69 -8.28 3.72
CA MET A 87 19.30 -6.91 3.41
C MET A 87 18.45 -6.27 4.52
N PHE A 88 17.49 -7.01 5.06
CA PHE A 88 16.63 -6.52 6.12
C PHE A 88 17.46 -6.15 7.36
N ASP A 89 18.45 -6.96 7.70
CA ASP A 89 19.36 -6.69 8.82
C ASP A 89 20.24 -5.48 8.52
N ILE A 90 20.83 -5.37 7.31
CA ILE A 90 21.65 -4.22 6.91
C ILE A 90 20.88 -2.90 7.07
N LEU A 91 19.61 -2.85 6.68
CA LEU A 91 18.76 -1.66 6.74
C LEU A 91 18.01 -1.53 8.08
N SER A 92 18.05 -2.55 8.94
CA SER A 92 17.21 -2.65 10.14
C SER A 92 15.72 -2.45 9.86
N VAL A 93 15.22 -3.00 8.74
CA VAL A 93 13.82 -2.89 8.33
C VAL A 93 12.94 -3.78 9.20
N PRO A 94 11.85 -3.24 9.80
CA PRO A 94 11.02 -4.02 10.73
C PRO A 94 10.08 -5.02 10.05
N TYR A 95 9.76 -4.84 8.76
CA TYR A 95 8.77 -5.67 8.08
C TYR A 95 9.15 -6.02 6.63
N PHE A 96 8.50 -7.05 6.11
CA PHE A 96 8.46 -7.39 4.68
C PHE A 96 7.05 -7.82 4.27
N CYS A 97 6.80 -7.83 2.95
CA CYS A 97 5.56 -8.31 2.34
C CYS A 97 5.87 -9.30 1.22
N PHE A 98 4.97 -10.25 0.93
CA PHE A 98 5.20 -11.24 -0.12
C PHE A 98 3.94 -11.61 -0.92
N HIS A 99 4.14 -12.06 -2.18
CA HIS A 99 3.23 -12.95 -2.89
C HIS A 99 3.72 -14.41 -2.79
N ASP A 100 2.82 -15.37 -2.77
CA ASP A 100 3.17 -16.80 -2.68
C ASP A 100 4.18 -17.25 -3.75
N VAL A 101 4.00 -16.80 -4.99
CA VAL A 101 4.86 -17.18 -6.12
C VAL A 101 6.29 -16.65 -6.01
N ASP A 102 6.48 -15.55 -5.28
CA ASP A 102 7.80 -14.95 -5.10
C ASP A 102 8.61 -15.68 -4.03
N MET A 103 7.94 -16.30 -3.07
CA MET A 103 8.59 -17.10 -2.03
C MET A 103 9.02 -18.47 -2.52
N ARG A 104 8.16 -19.15 -3.27
CA ARG A 104 8.30 -20.57 -3.63
C ARG A 104 8.63 -20.79 -5.11
N PRO A 105 9.29 -21.90 -5.48
CA PRO A 105 9.34 -22.33 -6.86
C PRO A 105 7.97 -22.80 -7.34
N GLU A 106 7.70 -22.63 -8.65
CA GLU A 106 6.48 -23.12 -9.29
C GLU A 106 6.49 -24.65 -9.33
N GLY A 107 5.40 -25.27 -8.91
CA GLY A 107 5.15 -26.70 -8.97
C GLY A 107 4.31 -27.08 -10.19
N ARG A 108 4.21 -28.37 -10.48
CA ARG A 108 3.44 -28.90 -11.61
C ARG A 108 1.92 -28.78 -11.44
N ASN A 109 1.45 -28.63 -10.23
CA ASN A 109 0.02 -28.54 -9.86
C ASN A 109 -0.17 -27.85 -8.50
N PHE A 110 -1.42 -27.58 -8.14
CA PHE A 110 -1.78 -26.91 -6.90
C PHE A 110 -1.19 -27.60 -5.65
N ALA A 111 -1.26 -28.94 -5.58
CA ALA A 111 -0.75 -29.67 -4.42
C ALA A 111 0.78 -29.55 -4.26
N GLU A 112 1.53 -29.47 -5.35
CA GLU A 112 2.97 -29.24 -5.31
C GLU A 112 3.28 -27.79 -4.93
N ASN A 113 2.52 -26.82 -5.46
CA ASN A 113 2.63 -25.41 -5.06
C ASN A 113 2.37 -25.22 -3.56
N THR A 114 1.36 -25.87 -3.01
CA THR A 114 1.04 -25.83 -1.58
C THR A 114 2.21 -26.37 -0.75
N ARG A 115 2.76 -27.54 -1.10
CA ARG A 115 3.92 -28.10 -0.38
C ARG A 115 5.16 -27.21 -0.47
N ASN A 116 5.42 -26.64 -1.65
CA ASN A 116 6.54 -25.72 -1.84
C ASN A 116 6.38 -24.45 -1.00
N LEU A 117 5.16 -23.93 -0.90
CA LEU A 117 4.85 -22.80 -0.05
C LEU A 117 5.03 -23.15 1.43
N GLU A 118 4.49 -24.29 1.87
CA GLU A 118 4.65 -24.78 3.25
C GLU A 118 6.13 -24.91 3.66
N GLU A 119 6.97 -25.47 2.78
CA GLU A 119 8.42 -25.59 3.01
C GLU A 119 9.09 -24.22 3.13
N MET A 120 8.72 -23.26 2.29
CA MET A 120 9.27 -21.91 2.36
C MET A 120 8.76 -21.15 3.58
N VAL A 121 7.50 -21.31 3.95
CA VAL A 121 6.93 -20.70 5.18
C VAL A 121 7.68 -21.19 6.43
N GLU A 122 8.00 -22.46 6.50
CA GLU A 122 8.85 -22.99 7.60
C GLU A 122 10.24 -22.37 7.58
N TYR A 123 10.82 -22.21 6.39
CA TYR A 123 12.13 -21.58 6.24
C TYR A 123 12.11 -20.10 6.65
N PHE A 124 11.08 -19.33 6.25
CA PHE A 124 10.91 -17.93 6.66
C PHE A 124 10.68 -17.81 8.18
N ALA A 125 9.86 -18.68 8.77
CA ALA A 125 9.66 -18.71 10.22
C ALA A 125 10.99 -18.87 10.98
N LEU A 126 11.84 -19.80 10.52
CA LEU A 126 13.18 -19.99 11.09
C LEU A 126 14.08 -18.75 10.94
N LYS A 127 13.99 -18.03 9.80
CA LYS A 127 14.73 -16.78 9.61
C LYS A 127 14.24 -15.68 10.53
N MET A 128 12.93 -15.55 10.69
CA MET A 128 12.29 -14.55 11.57
C MET A 128 12.62 -14.78 13.05
N GLU A 129 12.86 -16.03 13.48
CA GLU A 129 13.32 -16.31 14.85
C GLU A 129 14.66 -15.64 15.19
N ASN A 130 15.51 -15.44 14.17
CA ASN A 130 16.85 -14.87 14.30
C ASN A 130 16.98 -13.44 13.76
N SER A 131 15.88 -12.77 13.48
CA SER A 131 15.80 -11.39 12.95
C SER A 131 14.79 -10.56 13.73
N GLU A 132 14.94 -9.23 13.69
CA GLU A 132 13.89 -8.30 14.18
C GLU A 132 12.76 -8.12 13.17
N THR A 133 12.95 -8.56 11.91
CA THR A 133 11.99 -8.35 10.82
C THR A 133 10.81 -9.31 10.93
N ARG A 134 9.61 -8.80 10.71
CA ARG A 134 8.33 -9.51 10.80
C ARG A 134 7.55 -9.38 9.50
N LEU A 135 6.50 -10.18 9.33
CA LEU A 135 5.62 -10.11 8.17
C LEU A 135 4.56 -9.01 8.39
N LEU A 136 4.54 -7.99 7.50
CA LEU A 136 3.49 -6.98 7.51
C LEU A 136 2.22 -7.53 6.86
N TRP A 137 2.34 -8.14 5.68
CA TRP A 137 1.25 -8.83 5.02
C TRP A 137 1.73 -9.85 3.98
N GLY A 138 0.92 -10.88 3.79
CA GLY A 138 1.03 -11.82 2.68
C GLY A 138 -0.13 -11.70 1.72
N THR A 139 0.04 -12.17 0.50
CA THR A 139 -1.02 -12.21 -0.52
C THR A 139 -0.82 -13.36 -1.51
N ALA A 140 -1.90 -13.73 -2.19
CA ALA A 140 -1.89 -14.66 -3.31
C ALA A 140 -1.67 -13.90 -4.62
N ASN A 141 -0.72 -14.37 -5.44
CA ASN A 141 -0.61 -13.89 -6.82
C ASN A 141 -1.70 -14.53 -7.68
N LEU A 142 -2.73 -13.77 -7.99
CA LEU A 142 -3.89 -14.17 -8.80
C LEU A 142 -3.93 -13.47 -10.16
N PHE A 143 -2.77 -13.07 -10.70
CA PHE A 143 -2.69 -12.26 -11.92
C PHE A 143 -1.59 -12.68 -12.89
N SER A 144 -0.44 -13.18 -12.43
CA SER A 144 0.73 -13.45 -13.29
C SER A 144 0.55 -14.65 -14.20
N HIS A 145 -0.03 -15.75 -13.68
CA HIS A 145 -0.18 -16.97 -14.46
C HIS A 145 -1.25 -16.81 -15.54
N ARG A 146 -1.04 -17.37 -16.75
CA ARG A 146 -1.96 -17.29 -17.89
C ARG A 146 -3.42 -17.67 -17.60
N ARG A 147 -3.68 -18.50 -16.58
CA ARG A 147 -5.06 -18.87 -16.17
C ARG A 147 -5.89 -17.70 -15.74
N PHE A 148 -5.25 -16.66 -15.20
CA PHE A 148 -5.89 -15.44 -14.71
C PHE A 148 -6.05 -14.34 -15.78
N MET A 149 -5.81 -14.66 -17.06
CA MET A 149 -5.86 -13.66 -18.14
C MET A 149 -7.21 -12.94 -18.27
N ALA A 150 -8.30 -13.54 -17.75
CA ALA A 150 -9.64 -12.98 -17.73
C ALA A 150 -10.16 -12.79 -16.27
N GLY A 151 -9.27 -12.47 -15.34
CA GLY A 151 -9.58 -12.35 -13.92
C GLY A 151 -9.35 -13.63 -13.14
N ALA A 152 -9.41 -13.54 -11.84
CA ALA A 152 -9.36 -14.64 -10.89
C ALA A 152 -10.76 -14.87 -10.28
N ALA A 153 -11.22 -13.96 -9.42
CA ALA A 153 -12.56 -13.99 -8.87
C ALA A 153 -13.64 -13.70 -9.94
N THR A 154 -13.34 -12.79 -10.87
CA THR A 154 -14.25 -12.37 -11.96
C THR A 154 -14.18 -13.29 -13.18
N ASN A 155 -13.34 -14.33 -13.17
CA ASN A 155 -13.13 -15.20 -14.32
C ASN A 155 -14.45 -15.87 -14.77
N PRO A 156 -14.70 -15.95 -16.10
CA PRO A 156 -15.86 -16.66 -16.63
C PRO A 156 -15.80 -18.19 -16.44
N ASP A 157 -14.61 -18.74 -16.11
CA ASP A 157 -14.41 -20.16 -15.84
C ASP A 157 -14.52 -20.44 -14.32
N PRO A 158 -15.51 -21.22 -13.85
CA PRO A 158 -15.67 -21.56 -12.44
C PRO A 158 -14.48 -22.31 -11.82
N ASP A 159 -13.72 -23.05 -12.62
CA ASP A 159 -12.54 -23.76 -12.11
C ASP A 159 -11.40 -22.79 -11.78
N VAL A 160 -11.27 -21.65 -12.49
CA VAL A 160 -10.34 -20.58 -12.14
C VAL A 160 -10.75 -19.89 -10.85
N PHE A 161 -12.05 -19.62 -10.67
CA PHE A 161 -12.58 -19.11 -9.40
C PHE A 161 -12.25 -20.05 -8.23
N ALA A 162 -12.49 -21.35 -8.39
CA ALA A 162 -12.20 -22.35 -7.37
C ALA A 162 -10.71 -22.45 -7.06
N PHE A 163 -9.84 -22.40 -8.08
CA PHE A 163 -8.40 -22.38 -7.93
C PHE A 163 -7.94 -21.13 -7.17
N SER A 164 -8.50 -19.98 -7.49
CA SER A 164 -8.22 -18.70 -6.83
C SER A 164 -8.59 -18.73 -5.35
N ALA A 165 -9.78 -19.21 -5.01
CA ALA A 165 -10.23 -19.36 -3.63
C ALA A 165 -9.30 -20.30 -2.82
N ALA A 166 -8.86 -21.40 -3.43
CA ALA A 166 -7.94 -22.33 -2.80
C ALA A 166 -6.55 -21.68 -2.57
N THR A 167 -6.08 -20.84 -3.50
CA THR A 167 -4.82 -20.12 -3.39
C THR A 167 -4.89 -19.04 -2.29
N ILE A 168 -5.99 -18.26 -2.25
CA ILE A 168 -6.23 -17.28 -1.16
C ILE A 168 -6.16 -17.99 0.19
N LYS A 169 -6.89 -19.12 0.33
CA LYS A 169 -6.86 -19.89 1.58
C LYS A 169 -5.44 -20.31 1.97
N SER A 170 -4.67 -20.87 1.03
CA SER A 170 -3.30 -21.31 1.30
C SER A 170 -2.39 -20.17 1.74
N CYS A 171 -2.53 -19.00 1.10
CA CYS A 171 -1.75 -17.81 1.48
C CYS A 171 -2.19 -17.18 2.81
N MET A 172 -3.47 -17.22 3.13
CA MET A 172 -3.95 -16.80 4.47
C MET A 172 -3.39 -17.70 5.57
N ASP A 173 -3.37 -19.01 5.35
CA ASP A 173 -2.76 -19.97 6.29
C ASP A 173 -1.25 -19.67 6.47
N ALA A 174 -0.53 -19.40 5.38
CA ALA A 174 0.87 -19.00 5.40
C ALA A 174 1.08 -17.69 6.18
N THR A 175 0.22 -16.69 5.94
CA THR A 175 0.26 -15.40 6.64
C THR A 175 0.07 -15.57 8.15
N VAL A 176 -0.91 -16.39 8.56
CA VAL A 176 -1.13 -16.70 9.99
C VAL A 176 0.05 -17.44 10.59
N LYS A 177 0.62 -18.41 9.87
CA LYS A 177 1.77 -19.20 10.37
C LYS A 177 3.02 -18.32 10.58
N LEU A 178 3.17 -17.26 9.78
CA LEU A 178 4.25 -16.27 9.91
C LEU A 178 3.88 -15.08 10.80
N ASP A 179 2.78 -15.15 11.56
CA ASP A 179 2.30 -14.09 12.44
C ASP A 179 2.14 -12.73 11.69
N GLY A 180 1.66 -12.79 10.46
CA GLY A 180 1.46 -11.61 9.63
C GLY A 180 0.36 -10.71 10.16
N GLU A 181 0.56 -9.41 10.06
CA GLU A 181 -0.36 -8.42 10.64
C GLU A 181 -1.57 -8.11 9.74
N ASN A 182 -1.48 -8.36 8.42
CA ASN A 182 -2.55 -8.11 7.46
C ASN A 182 -2.53 -9.15 6.34
N TYR A 183 -3.59 -9.14 5.53
CA TYR A 183 -3.69 -9.87 4.26
C TYR A 183 -4.16 -8.92 3.17
N VAL A 184 -3.43 -8.79 2.06
CA VAL A 184 -3.77 -7.88 0.96
C VAL A 184 -4.42 -8.66 -0.18
N LEU A 185 -5.34 -8.02 -0.88
CA LEU A 185 -5.91 -8.45 -2.16
C LEU A 185 -5.71 -7.33 -3.18
N TRP A 186 -4.85 -7.58 -4.18
CA TRP A 186 -4.72 -6.74 -5.35
C TRP A 186 -5.44 -7.37 -6.54
N GLY A 187 -6.36 -6.62 -7.13
CA GLY A 187 -7.22 -7.07 -8.21
C GLY A 187 -6.60 -6.95 -9.61
N GLY A 188 -5.32 -7.27 -9.80
CA GLY A 188 -4.53 -6.98 -11.00
C GLY A 188 -5.13 -7.42 -12.34
N ARG A 189 -6.00 -8.45 -12.36
CA ARG A 189 -6.74 -8.89 -13.54
C ARG A 189 -8.26 -8.83 -13.36
N GLU A 190 -8.74 -8.30 -12.24
CA GLU A 190 -10.17 -8.13 -11.96
C GLU A 190 -10.67 -6.88 -12.68
N GLY A 191 -11.14 -7.08 -13.91
CA GLY A 191 -11.57 -5.99 -14.79
C GLY A 191 -11.78 -6.50 -16.22
N TYR A 192 -11.92 -5.58 -17.17
CA TYR A 192 -12.24 -5.95 -18.55
C TYR A 192 -11.58 -5.03 -19.60
N GLU A 193 -11.42 -5.55 -20.81
CA GLU A 193 -10.94 -4.82 -21.99
C GLU A 193 -12.10 -4.28 -22.83
N THR A 194 -13.21 -5.04 -22.91
CA THR A 194 -14.38 -4.69 -23.71
C THR A 194 -15.67 -5.21 -23.08
N LEU A 195 -16.73 -4.41 -23.18
CA LEU A 195 -18.07 -4.82 -22.71
C LEU A 195 -18.74 -5.88 -23.62
N LEU A 196 -18.16 -6.19 -24.77
CA LEU A 196 -18.77 -7.14 -25.72
C LEU A 196 -18.77 -8.58 -25.22
N ASN A 197 -17.89 -8.93 -24.29
CA ASN A 197 -17.77 -10.27 -23.71
C ASN A 197 -17.80 -10.26 -22.16
N THR A 198 -18.23 -9.14 -21.54
CA THR A 198 -18.19 -8.93 -20.09
C THR A 198 -19.60 -8.81 -19.53
N ASP A 199 -19.90 -9.62 -18.52
CA ASP A 199 -21.12 -9.51 -17.70
C ASP A 199 -20.74 -8.81 -16.37
N LEU A 200 -20.79 -7.48 -16.37
CA LEU A 200 -20.39 -6.65 -15.22
C LEU A 200 -21.11 -7.02 -13.93
N ALA A 201 -22.40 -7.34 -14.00
CA ALA A 201 -23.18 -7.65 -12.82
C ALA A 201 -22.73 -8.99 -12.20
N ARG A 202 -22.47 -9.98 -13.04
CA ARG A 202 -21.99 -11.29 -12.64
C ARG A 202 -20.58 -11.22 -12.07
N GLU A 203 -19.65 -10.58 -12.78
CA GLU A 203 -18.25 -10.45 -12.35
C GLU A 203 -18.15 -9.72 -11.01
N ARG A 204 -18.91 -8.61 -10.85
CA ARG A 204 -19.00 -7.90 -9.57
C ARG A 204 -19.55 -8.77 -8.43
N ALA A 205 -20.60 -9.58 -8.70
CA ALA A 205 -21.16 -10.50 -7.72
C ALA A 205 -20.16 -11.60 -7.32
N GLN A 206 -19.41 -12.13 -8.29
CA GLN A 206 -18.36 -13.13 -8.04
C GLN A 206 -17.22 -12.56 -7.18
N ALA A 207 -16.72 -11.36 -7.51
CA ALA A 207 -15.70 -10.67 -6.72
C ALA A 207 -16.18 -10.42 -5.28
N GLY A 208 -17.42 -9.94 -5.11
CA GLY A 208 -18.03 -9.75 -3.79
C GLY A 208 -18.13 -11.05 -2.98
N ARG A 209 -18.54 -12.16 -3.64
CA ARG A 209 -18.58 -13.47 -2.98
C ARG A 209 -17.20 -13.98 -2.59
N MET A 210 -16.18 -13.80 -3.43
CA MET A 210 -14.80 -14.18 -3.11
C MET A 210 -14.31 -13.43 -1.86
N LEU A 211 -14.54 -12.13 -1.80
CA LEU A 211 -14.14 -11.31 -0.65
C LEU A 211 -14.89 -11.72 0.64
N GLN A 212 -16.20 -11.99 0.53
CA GLN A 212 -16.97 -12.53 1.67
C GLN A 212 -16.38 -13.85 2.16
N MET A 213 -16.02 -14.77 1.26
CA MET A 213 -15.38 -16.04 1.65
C MET A 213 -14.03 -15.82 2.34
N ALA A 214 -13.22 -14.84 1.90
CA ALA A 214 -11.97 -14.49 2.57
C ALA A 214 -12.22 -13.97 4.00
N VAL A 215 -13.22 -13.11 4.20
CA VAL A 215 -13.63 -12.61 5.52
C VAL A 215 -14.18 -13.74 6.40
N GLU A 216 -15.06 -14.59 5.87
CA GLU A 216 -15.57 -15.78 6.56
C GLU A 216 -14.43 -16.70 7.03
N TYR A 217 -13.44 -16.90 6.14
CA TYR A 217 -12.27 -17.73 6.44
C TYR A 217 -11.36 -17.08 7.49
N LYS A 218 -11.09 -15.77 7.40
CA LYS A 218 -10.40 -14.99 8.43
C LYS A 218 -10.97 -15.26 9.81
N HIS A 219 -12.28 -15.14 9.97
CA HIS A 219 -12.96 -15.39 11.24
C HIS A 219 -12.84 -16.86 11.69
N LYS A 220 -13.00 -17.80 10.76
CA LYS A 220 -12.89 -19.25 11.02
C LYS A 220 -11.53 -19.65 11.58
N ILE A 221 -10.43 -19.09 11.04
CA ILE A 221 -9.06 -19.41 11.50
C ILE A 221 -8.60 -18.52 12.64
N GLY A 222 -9.41 -17.56 13.07
CA GLY A 222 -9.09 -16.63 14.15
C GLY A 222 -8.03 -15.58 13.80
N PHE A 223 -7.80 -15.31 12.51
CA PHE A 223 -6.87 -14.27 12.07
C PHE A 223 -7.35 -12.90 12.53
N LYS A 224 -6.50 -12.18 13.26
CA LYS A 224 -6.83 -10.86 13.85
C LYS A 224 -6.44 -9.69 12.97
N GLY A 225 -5.60 -9.93 11.97
CA GLY A 225 -5.14 -8.92 11.02
C GLY A 225 -6.26 -8.35 10.14
N ALA A 226 -6.02 -7.22 9.52
CA ALA A 226 -6.95 -6.66 8.56
C ALA A 226 -6.86 -7.39 7.20
N ILE A 227 -8.01 -7.51 6.50
CA ILE A 227 -8.02 -7.75 5.06
C ILE A 227 -8.01 -6.39 4.38
N LEU A 228 -7.13 -6.21 3.41
CA LEU A 228 -6.92 -4.95 2.70
C LEU A 228 -7.18 -5.18 1.21
N ILE A 229 -7.90 -4.24 0.57
CA ILE A 229 -7.96 -4.14 -0.89
C ILE A 229 -7.00 -3.03 -1.32
N GLU A 230 -6.26 -3.29 -2.39
CA GLU A 230 -5.37 -2.32 -2.99
C GLU A 230 -6.00 -1.80 -4.29
N PRO A 231 -6.49 -0.54 -4.31
CA PRO A 231 -7.11 0.04 -5.48
C PRO A 231 -6.12 0.30 -6.61
N LYS A 232 -6.54 0.04 -7.86
CA LYS A 232 -5.84 0.42 -9.08
C LYS A 232 -6.83 0.65 -10.21
N PRO A 233 -6.75 1.75 -10.99
CA PRO A 233 -7.77 2.06 -12.00
C PRO A 233 -7.62 1.24 -13.27
N GLN A 234 -6.39 0.90 -13.63
CA GLN A 234 -6.03 0.26 -14.89
C GLN A 234 -4.65 -0.40 -14.77
N GLU A 235 -4.24 -1.15 -15.80
CA GLU A 235 -2.96 -1.83 -15.88
C GLU A 235 -2.82 -2.95 -14.85
N PRO A 236 -2.80 -4.19 -15.34
CA PRO A 236 -2.73 -4.59 -16.74
C PRO A 236 -4.07 -4.60 -17.49
N THR A 237 -5.20 -4.51 -16.80
CA THR A 237 -6.54 -4.49 -17.40
C THR A 237 -6.94 -3.05 -17.72
N LYS A 238 -7.64 -2.83 -18.83
CA LYS A 238 -8.03 -1.47 -19.25
C LYS A 238 -8.98 -0.79 -18.27
N HIS A 239 -9.90 -1.56 -17.67
CA HIS A 239 -10.87 -1.09 -16.68
C HIS A 239 -10.87 -2.05 -15.50
N GLN A 240 -10.20 -1.69 -14.40
CA GLN A 240 -10.24 -2.46 -13.15
C GLN A 240 -11.46 -2.08 -12.32
N TYR A 241 -11.99 -3.07 -11.56
CA TYR A 241 -13.19 -2.87 -10.75
C TYR A 241 -12.93 -2.10 -9.45
N ASP A 242 -11.71 -2.15 -8.95
CA ASP A 242 -11.23 -1.49 -7.73
C ASP A 242 -10.51 -0.15 -8.01
N TYR A 243 -11.12 0.69 -8.84
CA TYR A 243 -10.54 1.88 -9.47
C TYR A 243 -9.82 2.82 -8.50
N ASP A 244 -10.47 3.17 -7.38
CA ASP A 244 -10.00 4.10 -6.34
C ASP A 244 -10.67 3.81 -5.00
N VAL A 245 -10.32 4.56 -3.96
CA VAL A 245 -10.91 4.40 -2.62
C VAL A 245 -12.43 4.57 -2.62
N ALA A 246 -12.97 5.53 -3.39
CA ALA A 246 -14.43 5.75 -3.45
C ALA A 246 -15.16 4.55 -4.06
N THR A 247 -14.60 4.00 -5.15
CA THR A 247 -15.14 2.82 -5.84
C THR A 247 -15.07 1.58 -4.96
N VAL A 248 -13.93 1.35 -4.30
CA VAL A 248 -13.77 0.25 -3.34
C VAL A 248 -14.76 0.39 -2.19
N TYR A 249 -14.91 1.58 -1.62
CA TYR A 249 -15.87 1.80 -0.53
C TYR A 249 -17.31 1.51 -0.97
N GLY A 250 -17.72 1.97 -2.15
CA GLY A 250 -19.03 1.65 -2.74
C GLY A 250 -19.23 0.14 -2.92
N PHE A 251 -18.20 -0.57 -3.39
CA PHE A 251 -18.22 -2.02 -3.49
C PHE A 251 -18.37 -2.70 -2.12
N LEU A 252 -17.59 -2.29 -1.12
CA LEU A 252 -17.68 -2.83 0.23
C LEU A 252 -19.07 -2.62 0.85
N LYS A 253 -19.69 -1.45 0.63
CA LYS A 253 -21.06 -1.14 1.09
C LYS A 253 -22.09 -2.08 0.48
N ASP A 254 -22.01 -2.36 -0.82
CA ASP A 254 -22.95 -3.23 -1.52
C ASP A 254 -22.94 -4.68 -0.99
N PHE A 255 -21.78 -5.14 -0.49
CA PHE A 255 -21.62 -6.48 0.06
C PHE A 255 -21.59 -6.54 1.60
N GLY A 256 -21.78 -5.41 2.29
CA GLY A 256 -21.79 -5.33 3.75
C GLY A 256 -20.43 -5.60 4.41
N LEU A 257 -19.34 -5.21 3.74
CA LEU A 257 -17.96 -5.52 4.13
C LEU A 257 -17.15 -4.29 4.61
N GLU A 258 -17.76 -3.10 4.65
CA GLU A 258 -17.07 -1.84 4.96
C GLU A 258 -16.52 -1.77 6.40
N GLN A 259 -16.99 -2.63 7.29
CA GLN A 259 -16.46 -2.76 8.65
C GLN A 259 -15.37 -3.83 8.77
N GLU A 260 -15.28 -4.76 7.83
CA GLU A 260 -14.38 -5.91 7.85
C GLU A 260 -13.10 -5.68 7.03
N VAL A 261 -13.18 -4.85 6.00
CA VAL A 261 -12.12 -4.65 5.00
C VAL A 261 -11.66 -3.19 5.01
N LYS A 262 -10.36 -2.99 4.87
CA LYS A 262 -9.74 -1.68 4.73
C LYS A 262 -9.05 -1.58 3.37
N VAL A 263 -8.37 -0.45 3.11
CA VAL A 263 -7.61 -0.26 1.88
C VAL A 263 -6.12 -0.18 2.17
N ASN A 264 -5.33 -0.71 1.23
CA ASN A 264 -3.90 -0.50 1.11
C ASN A 264 -3.70 0.43 -0.08
N ILE A 265 -3.27 1.67 0.16
CA ILE A 265 -3.28 2.71 -0.88
C ILE A 265 -1.87 2.88 -1.42
N GLU A 266 -1.73 2.69 -2.73
CA GLU A 266 -0.47 2.93 -3.42
C GLU A 266 -0.45 4.33 -4.06
N GLN A 267 0.69 5.01 -3.94
CA GLN A 267 0.89 6.35 -4.48
C GLN A 267 0.80 6.36 -6.02
N GLY A 268 1.46 5.39 -6.67
CA GLY A 268 1.43 5.23 -8.12
C GLY A 268 0.01 5.00 -8.66
N HIS A 269 -0.77 4.17 -7.97
CA HIS A 269 -2.15 3.87 -8.34
C HIS A 269 -3.08 5.08 -8.18
N ALA A 270 -2.90 5.88 -7.14
CA ALA A 270 -3.64 7.12 -6.95
C ALA A 270 -3.43 8.08 -8.15
N ILE A 271 -2.17 8.25 -8.58
CA ILE A 271 -1.83 9.08 -9.75
C ILE A 271 -2.45 8.54 -11.04
N LEU A 272 -2.41 7.23 -11.27
CA LEU A 272 -3.06 6.60 -12.42
C LEU A 272 -4.59 6.81 -12.41
N ALA A 273 -5.21 6.89 -11.24
CA ALA A 273 -6.62 7.21 -11.08
C ALA A 273 -6.95 8.71 -11.28
N GLY A 274 -5.93 9.56 -11.49
CA GLY A 274 -6.07 10.99 -11.64
C GLY A 274 -6.19 11.76 -10.31
N HIS A 275 -5.80 11.13 -9.20
CA HIS A 275 -5.82 11.70 -7.86
C HIS A 275 -4.40 12.04 -7.38
N SER A 276 -4.28 12.92 -6.40
CA SER A 276 -3.06 13.00 -5.60
C SER A 276 -3.08 11.93 -4.50
N PHE A 277 -1.91 11.55 -3.99
CA PHE A 277 -1.82 10.51 -2.97
C PHE A 277 -2.54 10.90 -1.67
N GLU A 278 -2.35 12.16 -1.23
CA GLU A 278 -3.03 12.67 -0.04
C GLU A 278 -4.56 12.74 -0.19
N HIS A 279 -5.10 12.86 -1.43
CA HIS A 279 -6.54 12.77 -1.67
C HIS A 279 -7.09 11.40 -1.28
N GLU A 280 -6.49 10.33 -1.78
CA GLU A 280 -6.91 8.96 -1.48
C GLU A 280 -6.81 8.65 0.02
N LEU A 281 -5.71 9.09 0.66
CA LEU A 281 -5.52 8.94 2.11
C LEU A 281 -6.57 9.70 2.93
N ALA A 282 -6.83 10.96 2.55
CA ALA A 282 -7.86 11.79 3.21
C ALA A 282 -9.26 11.20 3.06
N LEU A 283 -9.58 10.66 1.87
CA LEU A 283 -10.86 10.01 1.60
C LEU A 283 -11.00 8.70 2.39
N ALA A 284 -9.98 7.85 2.39
CA ALA A 284 -9.99 6.60 3.16
C ALA A 284 -10.15 6.85 4.67
N ARG A 285 -9.50 7.90 5.19
CA ARG A 285 -9.68 8.36 6.56
C ARG A 285 -11.12 8.83 6.81
N ALA A 286 -11.67 9.65 5.92
CA ALA A 286 -13.04 10.19 6.06
C ALA A 286 -14.10 9.08 6.02
N LEU A 287 -13.88 8.02 5.24
CA LEU A 287 -14.76 6.86 5.12
C LEU A 287 -14.50 5.78 6.18
N GLY A 288 -13.44 5.92 6.99
CA GLY A 288 -13.08 4.96 8.03
C GLY A 288 -12.50 3.64 7.50
N VAL A 289 -11.96 3.62 6.28
CA VAL A 289 -11.41 2.41 5.63
C VAL A 289 -9.90 2.45 5.45
N PHE A 290 -9.20 3.45 5.98
CA PHE A 290 -7.74 3.50 5.92
C PHE A 290 -7.11 2.31 6.65
N GLY A 291 -6.14 1.63 6.04
CA GLY A 291 -5.45 0.46 6.58
C GLY A 291 -3.93 0.53 6.47
N SER A 292 -3.38 0.58 5.27
CA SER A 292 -1.94 0.55 4.98
C SER A 292 -1.63 1.39 3.74
N ILE A 293 -0.33 1.59 3.46
CA ILE A 293 0.12 2.22 2.22
C ILE A 293 1.22 1.40 1.55
N ASP A 294 1.18 1.41 0.22
CA ASP A 294 2.27 1.03 -0.65
C ASP A 294 2.93 2.31 -1.17
N MET A 295 4.14 2.53 -0.67
CA MET A 295 4.86 3.77 -0.91
C MET A 295 5.81 3.61 -2.08
N ASN A 296 5.52 4.34 -3.12
CA ASN A 296 6.40 4.50 -4.27
C ASN A 296 6.28 5.93 -4.82
N ARG A 297 6.68 6.13 -6.04
CA ARG A 297 6.51 7.37 -6.79
C ARG A 297 6.23 7.02 -8.24
N ASN A 298 5.16 7.59 -8.77
CA ASN A 298 4.85 7.50 -10.19
C ASN A 298 5.17 8.82 -10.91
N ASP A 299 5.34 8.72 -12.22
CA ASP A 299 5.45 9.88 -13.10
C ASP A 299 4.03 10.29 -13.55
N TYR A 300 3.63 11.53 -13.28
CA TYR A 300 2.31 12.07 -13.64
C TYR A 300 1.98 12.02 -15.14
N GLN A 301 2.99 11.91 -15.99
CA GLN A 301 2.83 11.91 -17.45
C GLN A 301 2.98 10.54 -18.10
N SER A 302 3.54 9.55 -17.40
CA SER A 302 3.87 8.26 -18.01
C SER A 302 2.64 7.46 -18.42
N GLY A 303 1.55 7.54 -17.68
CA GLY A 303 0.31 6.81 -17.97
C GLY A 303 0.39 5.30 -17.66
N TRP A 304 1.48 4.82 -17.06
CA TRP A 304 1.67 3.47 -16.54
C TRP A 304 2.38 3.51 -15.18
N ASP A 305 2.33 2.40 -14.47
CA ASP A 305 2.96 2.25 -13.18
C ASP A 305 4.48 2.17 -13.28
N THR A 306 5.16 3.13 -12.69
CA THR A 306 6.62 3.20 -12.75
C THR A 306 7.32 2.59 -11.55
N ASP A 307 6.62 2.39 -10.44
CA ASP A 307 7.10 1.81 -9.18
C ASP A 307 8.49 2.36 -8.78
N GLN A 308 8.67 3.68 -8.81
CA GLN A 308 9.92 4.28 -8.41
C GLN A 308 9.98 4.42 -6.88
N PHE A 309 11.17 4.31 -6.31
CA PHE A 309 11.36 4.63 -4.90
C PHE A 309 11.02 6.11 -4.62
N PRO A 310 10.31 6.40 -3.51
CA PRO A 310 9.93 7.78 -3.16
C PRO A 310 11.17 8.61 -2.80
N ASN A 311 11.22 9.83 -3.33
CA ASN A 311 12.28 10.80 -3.01
C ASN A 311 11.78 12.26 -3.02
N ASN A 312 10.45 12.46 -3.02
CA ASN A 312 9.81 13.76 -3.01
C ASN A 312 9.26 14.05 -1.60
N VAL A 313 10.05 14.74 -0.78
CA VAL A 313 9.67 15.05 0.61
C VAL A 313 8.36 15.83 0.73
N PRO A 314 8.05 16.85 -0.11
CA PRO A 314 6.73 17.51 -0.10
C PRO A 314 5.55 16.56 -0.25
N GLU A 315 5.59 15.61 -1.18
CA GLU A 315 4.53 14.61 -1.37
C GLU A 315 4.41 13.68 -0.16
N THR A 316 5.54 13.16 0.32
CA THR A 316 5.53 12.29 1.51
C THR A 316 5.04 13.03 2.75
N ALA A 317 5.33 14.34 2.89
CA ALA A 317 4.85 15.15 4.00
C ALA A 317 3.33 15.30 3.99
N LEU A 318 2.71 15.57 2.83
CA LEU A 318 1.25 15.65 2.71
C LEU A 318 0.58 14.29 2.95
N ALA A 319 1.19 13.20 2.45
CA ALA A 319 0.72 11.85 2.70
C ALA A 319 0.72 11.52 4.20
N TYR A 320 1.86 11.69 4.87
CA TYR A 320 1.94 11.43 6.31
C TYR A 320 1.13 12.40 7.17
N TYR A 321 0.86 13.61 6.69
CA TYR A 321 -0.08 14.50 7.35
C TYR A 321 -1.47 13.87 7.47
N GLU A 322 -2.00 13.25 6.40
CA GLU A 322 -3.28 12.55 6.44
C GLU A 322 -3.21 11.22 7.23
N VAL A 323 -2.10 10.47 7.13
CA VAL A 323 -1.85 9.27 7.95
C VAL A 323 -1.86 9.63 9.45
N LEU A 324 -1.16 10.67 9.86
CA LEU A 324 -1.14 11.12 11.27
C LEU A 324 -2.52 11.59 11.74
N LYS A 325 -3.29 12.27 10.88
CA LYS A 325 -4.68 12.66 11.17
C LYS A 325 -5.62 11.46 11.30
N ALA A 326 -5.30 10.35 10.66
CA ALA A 326 -6.02 9.09 10.86
C ALA A 326 -5.66 8.38 12.18
N GLY A 327 -4.71 8.91 12.95
CA GLY A 327 -4.18 8.29 14.17
C GLY A 327 -2.95 7.41 13.95
N GLY A 328 -2.39 7.42 12.74
CA GLY A 328 -1.30 6.55 12.32
C GLY A 328 -1.78 5.15 11.89
N PHE A 329 -0.83 4.28 11.62
CA PHE A 329 -1.12 2.87 11.33
C PHE A 329 -1.54 2.13 12.60
N THR A 330 -2.46 1.17 12.44
CA THR A 330 -2.80 0.17 13.46
C THR A 330 -1.98 -1.11 13.21
N THR A 331 -2.39 -1.92 12.23
CA THR A 331 -1.69 -3.11 11.77
C THR A 331 -0.96 -2.88 10.44
N GLY A 332 -1.33 -1.86 9.67
CA GLY A 332 -0.66 -1.50 8.42
C GLY A 332 0.71 -0.87 8.62
N GLY A 333 1.30 -0.41 7.55
CA GLY A 333 2.62 0.24 7.54
C GLY A 333 2.91 0.91 6.21
N THR A 334 4.16 1.24 5.99
CA THR A 334 4.70 1.78 4.75
C THR A 334 5.48 0.67 4.04
N ASN A 335 4.84 -0.06 3.15
CA ASN A 335 5.54 -1.01 2.29
C ASN A 335 6.11 -0.28 1.07
N PHE A 336 7.35 -0.58 0.70
CA PHE A 336 7.95 -0.03 -0.52
C PHE A 336 7.62 -0.92 -1.72
N ASP A 337 6.43 -0.71 -2.30
CA ASP A 337 6.08 -1.31 -3.59
C ASP A 337 6.81 -0.54 -4.71
N ALA A 338 8.13 -0.73 -4.73
CA ALA A 338 9.04 0.01 -5.56
C ALA A 338 10.19 -0.89 -6.05
N LYS A 339 10.61 -0.65 -7.30
CA LYS A 339 11.66 -1.45 -7.96
C LYS A 339 12.80 -0.58 -8.45
N LEU A 340 13.99 -1.19 -8.51
CA LEU A 340 15.16 -0.56 -9.10
C LEU A 340 14.91 -0.18 -10.57
N ARG A 341 15.64 0.78 -11.09
CA ARG A 341 15.68 1.00 -12.54
C ARG A 341 16.48 -0.11 -13.20
N ARG A 342 16.13 -0.43 -14.45
CA ARG A 342 16.75 -1.53 -15.22
C ARG A 342 18.26 -1.42 -15.38
N GLN A 343 18.84 -0.23 -15.21
CA GLN A 343 20.27 0.05 -15.32
C GLN A 343 20.99 0.10 -13.96
N SER A 344 20.29 -0.08 -12.85
CA SER A 344 20.85 -0.11 -11.49
C SER A 344 21.20 -1.56 -11.13
N LEU A 345 22.39 -2.01 -11.49
CA LEU A 345 22.76 -3.42 -11.50
C LEU A 345 23.50 -3.88 -10.26
N ASP A 346 24.14 -2.94 -9.54
CA ASP A 346 25.00 -3.26 -8.42
C ASP A 346 24.19 -3.65 -7.17
N PRO A 347 24.72 -4.54 -6.31
CA PRO A 347 24.06 -4.89 -5.05
C PRO A 347 23.77 -3.68 -4.16
N GLU A 348 24.65 -2.69 -4.17
CA GLU A 348 24.55 -1.42 -3.44
C GLU A 348 23.31 -0.63 -3.84
N ASP A 349 22.91 -0.65 -5.11
CA ASP A 349 21.72 0.06 -5.59
C ASP A 349 20.46 -0.35 -4.83
N LEU A 350 20.35 -1.62 -4.45
CA LEU A 350 19.20 -2.12 -3.70
C LEU A 350 19.14 -1.53 -2.27
N ILE A 351 20.30 -1.41 -1.63
CA ILE A 351 20.42 -0.78 -0.30
C ILE A 351 20.14 0.72 -0.40
N LEU A 352 20.82 1.42 -1.32
CA LEU A 352 20.72 2.87 -1.46
C LEU A 352 19.32 3.35 -1.86
N ALA A 353 18.60 2.57 -2.67
CA ALA A 353 17.22 2.88 -3.03
C ALA A 353 16.29 2.85 -1.82
N HIS A 354 16.35 1.80 -0.99
CA HIS A 354 15.57 1.71 0.24
C HIS A 354 15.99 2.75 1.28
N LEU A 355 17.28 2.95 1.46
CA LEU A 355 17.83 3.97 2.36
C LEU A 355 17.28 5.36 2.01
N GLY A 356 17.37 5.75 0.74
CA GLY A 356 16.85 7.05 0.27
C GLY A 356 15.35 7.19 0.44
N ALA A 357 14.60 6.11 0.22
CA ALA A 357 13.16 6.08 0.42
C ALA A 357 12.77 6.22 1.91
N MET A 358 13.45 5.46 2.79
CA MET A 358 13.25 5.53 4.24
C MET A 358 13.55 6.94 4.78
N ASP A 359 14.63 7.55 4.31
CA ASP A 359 15.00 8.94 4.67
C ASP A 359 13.96 9.95 4.18
N SER A 360 13.48 9.84 2.95
CA SER A 360 12.46 10.73 2.40
C SER A 360 11.15 10.64 3.18
N CYS A 361 10.74 9.41 3.53
CA CYS A 361 9.56 9.18 4.35
C CYS A 361 9.72 9.72 5.77
N ALA A 362 10.90 9.55 6.39
CA ALA A 362 11.17 10.07 7.73
C ALA A 362 11.16 11.61 7.77
N ALA A 363 11.76 12.24 6.76
CA ALA A 363 11.71 13.70 6.59
C ALA A 363 10.27 14.19 6.43
N GLY A 364 9.48 13.52 5.55
CA GLY A 364 8.08 13.85 5.32
C GLY A 364 7.22 13.68 6.57
N LEU A 365 7.39 12.61 7.34
CA LEU A 365 6.64 12.40 8.59
C LEU A 365 6.98 13.48 9.63
N LYS A 366 8.25 13.87 9.78
CA LYS A 366 8.65 14.96 10.69
C LYS A 366 8.05 16.30 10.28
N ALA A 367 8.03 16.61 8.98
CA ALA A 367 7.36 17.80 8.45
C ALA A 367 5.85 17.76 8.73
N ALA A 368 5.19 16.64 8.49
CA ALA A 368 3.78 16.44 8.79
C ALA A 368 3.45 16.64 10.27
N ALA A 369 4.26 16.07 11.15
CA ALA A 369 4.12 16.25 12.60
C ALA A 369 4.29 17.72 13.02
N ALA A 370 5.24 18.43 12.42
CA ALA A 370 5.43 19.86 12.66
C ALA A 370 4.23 20.70 12.17
N MET A 371 3.64 20.38 11.02
CA MET A 371 2.39 21.00 10.53
C MET A 371 1.22 20.80 11.49
N LEU A 372 1.07 19.60 12.03
CA LEU A 372 0.03 19.29 13.02
C LEU A 372 0.25 20.02 14.34
N ALA A 373 1.51 20.05 14.82
CA ALA A 373 1.87 20.76 16.05
C ALA A 373 1.68 22.28 15.94
N ASP A 374 1.92 22.86 14.76
CA ASP A 374 1.66 24.27 14.48
C ASP A 374 0.16 24.63 14.56
N GLY A 375 -0.72 23.73 14.11
CA GLY A 375 -2.17 23.84 14.25
C GLY A 375 -2.87 24.84 13.33
N ARG A 376 -2.15 25.72 12.61
CA ARG A 376 -2.77 26.77 11.75
C ARG A 376 -3.58 26.22 10.59
N LEU A 377 -3.17 25.06 10.00
CA LEU A 377 -3.93 24.40 8.95
C LEU A 377 -5.26 23.90 9.45
N GLU A 378 -5.28 23.24 10.62
CA GLU A 378 -6.50 22.75 11.25
C GLU A 378 -7.42 23.91 11.71
N ALA A 379 -6.83 24.96 12.30
CA ALA A 379 -7.57 26.17 12.72
C ALA A 379 -8.25 26.85 11.53
N ALA A 380 -7.54 27.01 10.40
CA ALA A 380 -8.10 27.59 9.18
C ALA A 380 -9.26 26.76 8.61
N ARG A 381 -9.15 25.42 8.67
CA ARG A 381 -10.24 24.52 8.24
C ARG A 381 -11.44 24.62 9.19
N THR A 382 -11.23 24.57 10.49
CA THR A 382 -12.28 24.71 11.49
C THR A 382 -13.00 26.04 11.34
N GLU A 383 -12.26 27.17 11.23
CA GLU A 383 -12.86 28.49 10.98
C GLU A 383 -13.72 28.50 9.71
N ARG A 384 -13.26 27.88 8.61
CA ARG A 384 -13.96 27.84 7.33
C ARG A 384 -15.33 27.17 7.41
N TYR A 385 -15.48 26.14 8.25
CA TYR A 385 -16.70 25.34 8.37
C TYR A 385 -17.50 25.63 9.64
N ALA A 386 -17.07 26.59 10.47
CA ALA A 386 -17.69 26.90 11.76
C ALA A 386 -19.17 27.23 11.67
N GLY A 387 -19.64 27.81 10.55
CA GLY A 387 -21.06 28.06 10.31
C GLY A 387 -21.94 26.81 10.34
N TRP A 388 -21.39 25.63 9.94
CA TRP A 388 -22.11 24.36 9.99
C TRP A 388 -22.22 23.78 11.41
N ASP A 389 -21.32 24.19 12.31
CA ASP A 389 -21.33 23.77 13.72
C ASP A 389 -22.28 24.62 14.58
N SER A 390 -22.82 25.71 14.02
CA SER A 390 -23.82 26.55 14.67
C SER A 390 -25.20 25.85 14.72
N PRO A 391 -26.09 26.23 15.68
CA PRO A 391 -27.47 25.73 15.72
C PRO A 391 -28.22 25.94 14.40
N GLU A 392 -27.99 27.06 13.73
CA GLU A 392 -28.62 27.43 12.45
C GLU A 392 -28.09 26.53 11.32
N GLY A 393 -26.78 26.30 11.25
CA GLY A 393 -26.16 25.40 10.26
C GLY A 393 -26.65 23.97 10.42
N GLN A 394 -26.72 23.48 11.64
CA GLN A 394 -27.25 22.15 11.95
C GLN A 394 -28.73 22.02 11.60
N ALA A 395 -29.54 23.05 11.85
CA ALA A 395 -30.97 23.06 11.51
C ALA A 395 -31.20 22.91 9.99
N LEU A 396 -30.30 23.47 9.14
CA LEU A 396 -30.42 23.35 7.69
C LEU A 396 -30.28 21.89 7.21
N LEU A 397 -29.44 21.07 7.87
CA LEU A 397 -29.27 19.68 7.53
C LEU A 397 -30.49 18.78 7.81
N HIS A 398 -31.42 19.29 8.64
CA HIS A 398 -32.66 18.61 9.01
C HIS A 398 -33.91 19.27 8.41
N SER A 399 -33.74 20.33 7.62
CA SER A 399 -34.85 21.06 6.98
C SER A 399 -35.14 20.52 5.59
N ASP A 400 -36.40 20.61 5.18
CA ASP A 400 -36.77 20.34 3.78
C ASP A 400 -36.60 21.59 2.89
N LEU A 401 -36.71 21.39 1.56
CA LEU A 401 -36.53 22.46 0.59
C LEU A 401 -37.50 23.61 0.76
N ALA A 402 -38.75 23.34 1.16
CA ALA A 402 -39.79 24.38 1.34
C ALA A 402 -39.47 25.25 2.57
N GLN A 403 -39.03 24.65 3.67
CA GLN A 403 -38.57 25.34 4.87
C GLN A 403 -37.36 26.23 4.59
N ILE A 404 -36.34 25.70 3.88
CA ILE A 404 -35.17 26.46 3.51
C ILE A 404 -35.55 27.64 2.59
N SER A 405 -36.39 27.40 1.57
CA SER A 405 -36.85 28.44 0.65
C SER A 405 -37.60 29.54 1.39
N ALA A 406 -38.54 29.18 2.30
CA ALA A 406 -39.28 30.15 3.11
C ALA A 406 -38.35 31.00 3.97
N ARG A 407 -37.32 30.41 4.59
CA ARG A 407 -36.31 31.14 5.36
C ARG A 407 -35.53 32.13 4.49
N VAL A 408 -35.01 31.67 3.33
CA VAL A 408 -34.22 32.51 2.41
C VAL A 408 -35.04 33.74 1.98
N LEU A 409 -36.33 33.56 1.67
CA LEU A 409 -37.23 34.66 1.29
C LEU A 409 -37.56 35.61 2.46
N ALA A 410 -37.79 35.05 3.64
CA ALA A 410 -38.17 35.85 4.81
C ALA A 410 -37.00 36.67 5.37
N GLU A 411 -35.79 36.14 5.33
CA GLU A 411 -34.56 36.76 5.84
C GLU A 411 -33.76 37.52 4.76
N ASP A 412 -34.24 37.56 3.50
CA ASP A 412 -33.55 38.14 2.34
C ASP A 412 -32.09 37.68 2.22
N ILE A 413 -31.87 36.37 2.35
CA ILE A 413 -30.51 35.78 2.36
C ILE A 413 -29.90 35.89 0.97
N ASN A 414 -28.84 36.69 0.85
CA ASN A 414 -28.06 36.89 -0.37
C ASN A 414 -26.54 36.77 -0.04
N PRO A 415 -25.97 35.55 -0.03
CA PRO A 415 -24.63 35.35 0.48
C PRO A 415 -23.56 35.90 -0.48
N GLU A 416 -22.56 36.57 0.09
CA GLU A 416 -21.37 37.02 -0.63
C GLU A 416 -20.24 35.99 -0.48
N PRO A 417 -19.38 35.79 -1.50
CA PRO A 417 -18.31 34.84 -1.45
C PRO A 417 -17.21 35.27 -0.49
N THR A 418 -16.65 34.30 0.23
CA THR A 418 -15.46 34.50 1.09
C THR A 418 -14.24 33.80 0.50
N SER A 419 -13.05 34.39 0.75
CA SER A 419 -11.80 33.83 0.24
C SER A 419 -11.51 32.44 0.81
N GLY A 420 -11.12 31.49 -0.08
CA GLY A 420 -10.63 30.17 0.29
C GLY A 420 -9.22 30.15 0.87
N ARG A 421 -8.45 31.25 0.70
CA ARG A 421 -7.08 31.44 1.20
C ARG A 421 -6.11 30.32 0.78
N GLN A 422 -6.33 29.68 -0.36
CA GLN A 422 -5.57 28.49 -0.82
C GLN A 422 -4.07 28.76 -0.88
N GLU A 423 -3.64 29.80 -1.62
CA GLU A 423 -2.23 30.17 -1.78
C GLU A 423 -1.54 30.48 -0.45
N ARG A 424 -2.30 31.03 0.51
CA ARG A 424 -1.79 31.28 1.86
C ARG A 424 -1.51 29.99 2.63
N LEU A 425 -2.40 28.99 2.47
CA LEU A 425 -2.25 27.69 3.14
C LEU A 425 -1.13 26.88 2.49
N GLU A 426 -1.01 26.87 1.16
CA GLU A 426 0.09 26.26 0.44
C GLU A 426 1.45 26.87 0.84
N ASN A 427 1.53 28.20 0.90
CA ASN A 427 2.73 28.88 1.40
C ASN A 427 3.03 28.56 2.88
N LEU A 428 2.01 28.25 3.68
CA LEU A 428 2.21 27.79 5.05
C LEU A 428 2.87 26.43 5.11
N VAL A 429 2.42 25.48 4.27
CA VAL A 429 3.00 24.13 4.16
C VAL A 429 4.50 24.22 3.83
N ASN A 430 4.87 25.05 2.86
CA ASN A 430 6.28 25.22 2.45
C ASN A 430 7.23 25.72 3.56
N ARG A 431 6.72 26.12 4.72
CA ARG A 431 7.55 26.51 5.87
C ARG A 431 8.10 25.31 6.66
N PHE A 432 7.56 24.13 6.42
CA PHE A 432 7.90 22.91 7.14
C PHE A 432 8.72 21.92 6.31
N LEU A 433 8.92 22.22 5.01
CA LEU A 433 9.63 21.41 4.03
C LEU A 433 11.10 21.79 3.89
#